data_496667ebebbb4bf84e9b18aaa4f42317
#
_entry.id   496667ebebbb4bf84e9b18aaa4f42317
#
_cell.length_a   1.000
_cell.length_b   1.000
_cell.length_c   1.000
_cell.angle_alpha   90.00
_cell.angle_beta   90.00
_cell.angle_gamma   90.00
#
_symmetry.space_group_name_H-M   'P 1'
#
loop_
_entity.id
_entity.type
_entity.pdbx_description
1 polymer ?
#
loop_
_entity_poly.entity_id
_entity_poly.type
_entity_poly.pdbx_seq_one_letter_code
_entity_poly.pdbx_strand_id
1 'polypeptide(L)'
;SDVYKRQMTPSAARGVLECILWKPEFQWVVKSIKILKPIVFSSFKRNELNYIQSGRPIDISNSGNRAQRNSIVLRDVEYIIEANIYMSEANIQKVKNRDKSEGGKSCEPIVKYRNMFLRRLNKGQCWHQPYLGTREFSCEFFPVTQEDEDRANELNLTYPIGSMLFDIWYDRDHNTKPIYMQEAVVQNSTLICPSELNEQMLSTSHLRAKQGEFVNSILFEFSKKED
;
A
#
# COMPACT_ATOMS: atom_id res chain seq x y z
N SER A 1 6.24 19.15 8.87
CA SER A 1 4.91 19.30 9.46
C SER A 1 4.40 17.90 9.81
N ASP A 2 4.30 17.65 11.10
CA ASP A 2 3.86 16.35 11.64
C ASP A 2 2.34 16.26 11.53
N VAL A 3 1.88 15.90 10.35
CA VAL A 3 0.49 15.52 10.17
C VAL A 3 0.32 14.16 10.86
N TYR A 4 -0.36 14.13 11.99
CA TYR A 4 -0.72 12.90 12.68
C TYR A 4 -1.53 12.03 11.71
N LYS A 5 -0.88 11.00 11.19
CA LYS A 5 -1.55 10.03 10.32
C LYS A 5 -2.48 9.19 11.19
N ARG A 6 -3.78 9.40 11.06
CA ARG A 6 -4.80 8.65 11.81
C ARG A 6 -5.14 7.32 11.16
N GLN A 7 -4.57 7.03 9.98
CA GLN A 7 -4.91 5.86 9.18
C GLN A 7 -3.80 5.54 8.18
N MET A 8 -3.81 4.30 7.65
CA MET A 8 -3.01 3.90 6.50
C MET A 8 -3.33 4.77 5.28
N THR A 9 -2.30 5.25 4.59
CA THR A 9 -2.46 6.00 3.34
C THR A 9 -2.64 5.04 2.15
N PRO A 10 -3.33 5.44 1.06
CA PRO A 10 -3.43 4.62 -0.15
C PRO A 10 -2.06 4.22 -0.72
N SER A 11 -1.08 5.13 -0.67
CA SER A 11 0.31 4.83 -1.05
C SER A 11 0.93 3.71 -0.20
N ALA A 12 0.70 3.71 1.12
CA ALA A 12 1.19 2.65 2.00
C ALA A 12 0.48 1.32 1.70
N ALA A 13 -0.83 1.34 1.47
CA ALA A 13 -1.61 0.17 1.09
C ALA A 13 -1.08 -0.44 -0.21
N ARG A 14 -0.82 0.38 -1.24
CA ARG A 14 -0.20 -0.08 -2.49
C ARG A 14 1.17 -0.71 -2.23
N GLY A 15 2.02 -0.09 -1.41
CA GLY A 15 3.33 -0.62 -1.06
C GLY A 15 3.27 -2.00 -0.41
N VAL A 16 2.28 -2.25 0.45
CA VAL A 16 2.06 -3.58 1.06
C VAL A 16 1.69 -4.61 0.00
N LEU A 17 0.81 -4.27 -0.96
CA LEU A 17 0.45 -5.16 -2.07
C LEU A 17 1.65 -5.51 -2.93
N GLU A 18 2.47 -4.53 -3.25
CA GLU A 18 3.69 -4.69 -4.04
C GLU A 18 4.71 -5.59 -3.32
N CYS A 19 4.77 -5.57 -1.99
CA CYS A 19 5.59 -6.50 -1.21
C CYS A 19 5.17 -7.97 -1.41
N ILE A 20 3.87 -8.23 -1.59
CA ILE A 20 3.36 -9.58 -1.87
C ILE A 20 3.58 -9.96 -3.32
N LEU A 21 3.16 -9.10 -4.26
CA LEU A 21 3.31 -9.32 -5.69
C LEU A 21 3.48 -8.00 -6.44
N TRP A 22 4.65 -7.81 -7.02
CA TRP A 22 4.93 -6.75 -7.98
C TRP A 22 5.40 -7.33 -9.31
N LYS A 23 4.93 -6.76 -10.40
CA LYS A 23 5.39 -7.04 -11.77
C LYS A 23 5.33 -5.75 -12.59
N PRO A 24 6.29 -5.52 -13.51
CA PRO A 24 6.32 -4.29 -14.31
C PRO A 24 5.17 -4.18 -15.32
N GLU A 25 4.44 -5.25 -15.56
CA GLU A 25 3.36 -5.30 -16.53
C GLU A 25 2.04 -4.76 -16.00
N PHE A 26 1.88 -4.66 -14.68
CA PHE A 26 0.63 -4.19 -14.07
C PHE A 26 0.87 -3.20 -12.92
N GLN A 27 -0.17 -2.50 -12.53
CA GLN A 27 -0.19 -1.59 -11.39
C GLN A 27 -1.34 -1.91 -10.44
N TRP A 28 -1.07 -1.83 -9.14
CA TRP A 28 -2.10 -1.88 -8.12
C TRP A 28 -2.85 -0.56 -8.03
N VAL A 29 -4.16 -0.61 -7.98
CA VAL A 29 -5.06 0.53 -7.85
C VAL A 29 -5.91 0.32 -6.61
N VAL A 30 -5.61 1.05 -5.54
CA VAL A 30 -6.35 0.97 -4.28
C VAL A 30 -7.69 1.66 -4.43
N LYS A 31 -8.78 0.97 -4.12
CA LYS A 31 -10.15 1.47 -4.18
C LYS A 31 -10.65 1.96 -2.84
N SER A 32 -10.43 1.16 -1.80
CA SER A 32 -10.86 1.51 -0.46
C SER A 32 -9.97 0.86 0.60
N ILE A 33 -10.00 1.44 1.79
CA ILE A 33 -9.33 0.90 2.98
C ILE A 33 -10.35 0.90 4.11
N LYS A 34 -10.73 -0.29 4.62
CA LYS A 34 -11.62 -0.43 5.77
C LYS A 34 -10.80 -0.60 7.04
N ILE A 35 -11.27 0.00 8.12
CA ILE A 35 -10.66 -0.06 9.46
C ILE A 35 -11.37 -1.13 10.27
N LEU A 36 -10.62 -2.06 10.86
CA LEU A 36 -11.16 -3.16 11.67
C LEU A 36 -11.00 -2.96 13.17
N LYS A 37 -10.12 -2.04 13.59
CA LYS A 37 -9.86 -1.74 15.00
C LYS A 37 -9.92 -0.25 15.28
N PRO A 38 -10.32 0.17 16.51
CA PRO A 38 -10.31 1.56 16.91
C PRO A 38 -8.93 2.21 16.75
N ILE A 39 -8.91 3.52 16.50
CA ILE A 39 -7.66 4.27 16.40
C ILE A 39 -7.09 4.49 17.81
N VAL A 40 -5.96 3.85 18.07
CA VAL A 40 -5.23 4.00 19.33
C VAL A 40 -3.82 4.50 19.02
N PHE A 41 -3.38 5.55 19.74
CA PHE A 41 -2.04 6.08 19.61
C PHE A 41 -1.16 5.56 20.74
N SER A 42 0.10 5.31 20.41
CA SER A 42 1.17 5.05 21.38
C SER A 42 2.34 5.97 21.09
N SER A 43 3.09 6.35 22.11
CA SER A 43 4.29 7.15 21.96
C SER A 43 5.49 6.42 22.51
N PHE A 44 6.61 6.53 21.84
CA PHE A 44 7.88 6.01 22.31
C PHE A 44 9.04 6.95 21.93
N LYS A 45 10.10 6.90 22.71
CA LYS A 45 11.32 7.68 22.45
C LYS A 45 12.29 6.85 21.64
N ARG A 46 12.86 7.49 20.62
CA ARG A 46 13.94 6.93 19.78
C ARG A 46 15.21 7.72 19.95
N ASN A 47 16.33 7.02 19.92
CA ASN A 47 17.63 7.62 19.66
C ASN A 47 17.87 7.56 18.15
N GLU A 48 17.90 8.71 17.50
CA GLU A 48 18.17 8.86 16.08
C GLU A 48 19.53 9.53 15.85
N LEU A 49 20.09 9.36 14.66
CA LEU A 49 21.27 10.11 14.25
C LEU A 49 20.87 11.54 13.87
N ASN A 50 21.69 12.53 14.27
CA ASN A 50 21.49 13.93 13.90
C ASN A 50 21.82 14.22 12.44
N TYR A 51 22.57 13.32 11.77
CA TYR A 51 23.08 13.51 10.43
C TYR A 51 22.79 12.30 9.53
N ILE A 52 22.67 12.56 8.24
CA ILE A 52 22.61 11.50 7.23
C ILE A 52 24.01 10.92 7.07
N GLN A 53 24.13 9.61 7.19
CA GLN A 53 25.41 8.91 7.00
C GLN A 53 25.85 9.04 5.54
N SER A 54 27.02 9.63 5.33
CA SER A 54 27.67 9.76 4.03
C SER A 54 29.05 9.12 4.07
N GLY A 55 29.13 7.86 3.59
CA GLY A 55 30.40 7.16 3.36
C GLY A 55 31.13 6.60 4.58
N ARG A 56 31.25 7.32 5.69
CA ARG A 56 31.92 6.85 6.91
C ARG A 56 30.92 6.51 8.01
N PRO A 57 31.15 5.45 8.82
CA PRO A 57 30.34 5.16 9.98
C PRO A 57 30.31 6.36 10.93
N ILE A 58 29.13 6.67 11.48
CA ILE A 58 28.97 7.72 12.50
C ILE A 58 29.20 7.07 13.87
N ASP A 59 30.12 7.65 14.65
CA ASP A 59 30.34 7.22 16.02
C ASP A 59 29.17 7.66 16.92
N ILE A 60 28.39 6.67 17.36
CA ILE A 60 27.22 6.85 18.24
C ILE A 60 27.58 7.02 19.72
N SER A 61 28.84 6.81 20.12
CA SER A 61 29.28 7.07 21.50
C SER A 61 29.28 8.57 21.80
N ASN A 62 29.53 9.40 20.77
CA ASN A 62 29.46 10.86 20.90
C ASN A 62 28.00 11.32 21.01
N SER A 63 27.64 11.92 22.15
CA SER A 63 26.29 12.42 22.42
C SER A 63 25.80 13.46 21.41
N GLY A 64 26.69 14.25 20.81
CA GLY A 64 26.37 15.22 19.76
C GLY A 64 25.84 14.60 18.45
N ASN A 65 26.11 13.32 18.22
CA ASN A 65 25.65 12.60 17.04
C ASN A 65 24.27 11.94 17.24
N ARG A 66 23.71 11.99 18.45
CA ARG A 66 22.43 11.40 18.82
C ARG A 66 21.39 12.46 19.15
N ALA A 67 20.16 12.26 18.67
CA ALA A 67 19.01 13.02 19.11
C ALA A 67 17.94 12.06 19.67
N GLN A 68 17.37 12.38 20.80
CA GLN A 68 16.17 11.73 21.29
C GLN A 68 14.95 12.38 20.65
N ARG A 69 14.16 11.57 19.94
CA ARG A 69 12.91 12.02 19.31
C ARG A 69 11.73 11.21 19.81
N ASN A 70 10.65 11.92 20.17
CA ASN A 70 9.39 11.27 20.46
C ASN A 70 8.69 10.94 19.14
N SER A 71 8.27 9.70 18.98
CA SER A 71 7.47 9.25 17.83
C SER A 71 6.10 8.84 18.33
N ILE A 72 5.06 9.32 17.66
CA ILE A 72 3.68 8.88 17.88
C ILE A 72 3.33 7.93 16.76
N VAL A 73 2.82 6.76 17.11
CA VAL A 73 2.46 5.69 16.19
C VAL A 73 1.04 5.21 16.46
N LEU A 74 0.42 4.65 15.43
CA LEU A 74 -0.81 3.89 15.59
C LEU A 74 -0.48 2.53 16.20
N ARG A 75 -1.27 2.12 17.18
CA ARG A 75 -1.14 0.83 17.87
C ARG A 75 -2.26 -0.11 17.45
N ASP A 76 -1.95 -1.41 17.34
CA ASP A 76 -2.91 -2.49 17.11
C ASP A 76 -3.82 -2.23 15.90
N VAL A 77 -3.21 -1.79 14.78
CA VAL A 77 -3.95 -1.48 13.57
C VAL A 77 -4.28 -2.72 12.77
N GLU A 78 -5.47 -2.74 12.19
CA GLU A 78 -5.96 -3.80 11.34
C GLU A 78 -6.83 -3.21 10.23
N TYR A 79 -6.57 -3.61 8.96
CA TYR A 79 -7.19 -3.00 7.80
C TYR A 79 -7.57 -4.05 6.76
N ILE A 80 -8.70 -3.84 6.08
CA ILE A 80 -8.99 -4.50 4.80
C ILE A 80 -8.63 -3.51 3.68
N ILE A 81 -7.87 -3.98 2.71
CA ILE A 81 -7.55 -3.21 1.51
C ILE A 81 -8.33 -3.80 0.33
N GLU A 82 -9.11 -2.96 -0.33
CA GLU A 82 -9.74 -3.28 -1.60
C GLU A 82 -8.93 -2.66 -2.73
N ALA A 83 -8.47 -3.49 -3.67
CA ALA A 83 -7.66 -3.02 -4.79
C ALA A 83 -7.95 -3.77 -6.08
N ASN A 84 -7.70 -3.10 -7.20
CA ASN A 84 -7.74 -3.68 -8.53
C ASN A 84 -6.33 -3.82 -9.11
N ILE A 85 -6.19 -4.73 -10.06
CA ILE A 85 -5.03 -4.79 -10.95
C ILE A 85 -5.39 -4.03 -12.23
N TYR A 86 -4.55 -3.08 -12.61
CA TYR A 86 -4.64 -2.38 -13.88
C TYR A 86 -3.51 -2.81 -14.82
N MET A 87 -3.84 -3.15 -16.07
CA MET A 87 -2.89 -3.43 -17.14
C MET A 87 -3.24 -2.65 -18.39
N SER A 88 -2.24 -2.07 -19.03
CA SER A 88 -2.44 -1.48 -20.36
C SER A 88 -2.62 -2.56 -21.43
N GLU A 89 -3.33 -2.24 -22.51
CA GLU A 89 -3.51 -3.17 -23.65
C GLU A 89 -2.17 -3.65 -24.22
N ALA A 90 -1.18 -2.75 -24.31
CA ALA A 90 0.15 -3.10 -24.78
C ALA A 90 0.81 -4.17 -23.89
N ASN A 91 0.67 -4.04 -22.57
CA ASN A 91 1.20 -5.03 -21.63
C ASN A 91 0.41 -6.34 -21.66
N ILE A 92 -0.91 -6.29 -21.84
CA ILE A 92 -1.74 -7.48 -22.03
C ILE A 92 -1.24 -8.28 -23.26
N GLN A 93 -1.05 -7.62 -24.40
CA GLN A 93 -0.55 -8.27 -25.61
C GLN A 93 0.87 -8.81 -25.45
N LYS A 94 1.75 -8.05 -24.79
CA LYS A 94 3.13 -8.49 -24.49
C LYS A 94 3.14 -9.78 -23.67
N VAL A 95 2.33 -9.87 -22.63
CA VAL A 95 2.23 -11.06 -21.79
C VAL A 95 1.63 -12.23 -22.56
N LYS A 96 0.56 -12.01 -23.33
CA LYS A 96 -0.05 -13.04 -24.19
C LYS A 96 0.95 -13.63 -25.20
N ASN A 97 1.75 -12.78 -25.83
CA ASN A 97 2.77 -13.22 -26.78
C ASN A 97 3.89 -14.01 -26.11
N ARG A 98 4.36 -13.57 -24.94
CA ARG A 98 5.36 -14.29 -24.15
C ARG A 98 4.86 -15.67 -23.73
N ASP A 99 3.66 -15.75 -23.19
CA ASP A 99 3.07 -17.01 -22.73
C ASP A 99 2.88 -18.01 -23.87
N LYS A 100 2.51 -17.54 -25.07
CA LYS A 100 2.44 -18.39 -26.27
C LYS A 100 3.81 -18.93 -26.68
N SER A 101 4.85 -18.10 -26.65
CA SER A 101 6.23 -18.50 -27.02
C SER A 101 6.83 -19.52 -26.05
N GLU A 102 6.42 -19.47 -24.79
CA GLU A 102 6.87 -20.39 -23.73
C GLU A 102 6.02 -21.68 -23.66
N GLY A 103 5.06 -21.89 -24.56
CA GLY A 103 4.18 -23.06 -24.57
C GLY A 103 3.19 -23.10 -23.41
N GLY A 104 2.97 -21.96 -22.76
CA GLY A 104 2.03 -21.83 -21.66
C GLY A 104 0.57 -21.94 -22.08
N LYS A 105 -0.32 -22.40 -21.15
CA LYS A 105 -1.76 -22.37 -21.39
C LYS A 105 -2.21 -20.92 -21.55
N SER A 106 -3.03 -20.66 -22.58
CA SER A 106 -3.64 -19.36 -22.80
C SER A 106 -4.57 -19.01 -21.63
N CYS A 107 -4.15 -18.06 -20.81
CA CYS A 107 -4.95 -17.48 -19.74
C CYS A 107 -4.91 -15.96 -19.89
N GLU A 108 -6.00 -15.27 -19.57
CA GLU A 108 -5.98 -13.81 -19.55
C GLU A 108 -4.94 -13.31 -18.55
N PRO A 109 -4.02 -12.41 -18.97
CA PRO A 109 -2.89 -11.96 -18.14
C PRO A 109 -3.30 -11.43 -16.77
N ILE A 110 -4.40 -10.69 -16.70
CA ILE A 110 -4.92 -10.12 -15.47
C ILE A 110 -5.38 -11.24 -14.52
N VAL A 111 -6.12 -12.23 -15.02
CA VAL A 111 -6.56 -13.39 -14.25
C VAL A 111 -5.36 -14.20 -13.75
N LYS A 112 -4.32 -14.33 -14.56
CA LYS A 112 -3.05 -14.98 -14.19
C LYS A 112 -2.42 -14.29 -12.98
N TYR A 113 -2.27 -12.96 -13.01
CA TYR A 113 -1.66 -12.21 -11.91
C TYR A 113 -2.54 -12.20 -10.65
N ARG A 114 -3.86 -12.08 -10.82
CA ARG A 114 -4.81 -12.22 -9.71
C ARG A 114 -4.66 -13.57 -9.01
N ASN A 115 -4.65 -14.67 -9.76
CA ASN A 115 -4.52 -16.01 -9.20
C ASN A 115 -3.13 -16.22 -8.55
N MET A 116 -2.08 -15.61 -9.12
CA MET A 116 -0.75 -15.63 -8.52
C MET A 116 -0.73 -14.90 -7.18
N PHE A 117 -1.37 -13.74 -7.09
CA PHE A 117 -1.52 -12.98 -5.86
C PHE A 117 -2.30 -13.77 -4.80
N LEU A 118 -3.48 -14.29 -5.14
CA LEU A 118 -4.31 -15.08 -4.22
C LEU A 118 -3.58 -16.34 -3.70
N ARG A 119 -2.81 -17.00 -4.57
CA ARG A 119 -1.99 -18.14 -4.14
C ARG A 119 -0.93 -17.72 -3.10
N ARG A 120 -0.28 -16.57 -3.31
CA ARG A 120 0.71 -16.05 -2.34
C ARG A 120 0.05 -15.64 -1.04
N LEU A 121 -1.07 -14.94 -1.13
CA LEU A 121 -1.87 -14.52 0.01
C LEU A 121 -2.25 -15.72 0.90
N ASN A 122 -2.83 -16.76 0.28
CA ASN A 122 -3.24 -17.99 1.01
C ASN A 122 -2.07 -18.77 1.63
N LYS A 123 -0.85 -18.58 1.12
CA LYS A 123 0.36 -19.26 1.61
C LYS A 123 1.24 -18.36 2.49
N GLY A 124 0.82 -17.15 2.79
CA GLY A 124 1.64 -16.17 3.51
C GLY A 124 2.95 -15.82 2.79
N GLN A 125 3.01 -15.90 1.44
CA GLN A 125 4.21 -15.69 0.66
C GLN A 125 4.33 -14.25 0.20
N CYS A 126 5.45 -13.61 0.46
CA CYS A 126 5.78 -12.27 -0.03
C CYS A 126 7.20 -12.22 -0.59
N TRP A 127 7.49 -11.22 -1.40
CA TRP A 127 8.84 -10.91 -1.87
C TRP A 127 9.66 -10.24 -0.77
N HIS A 128 9.07 -9.27 -0.11
CA HIS A 128 9.60 -8.62 1.07
C HIS A 128 8.54 -8.65 2.16
N GLN A 129 8.95 -8.76 3.42
CA GLN A 129 8.04 -8.64 4.55
C GLN A 129 7.38 -7.27 4.51
N PRO A 130 6.04 -7.17 4.41
CA PRO A 130 5.34 -5.90 4.45
C PRO A 130 5.52 -5.22 5.81
N TYR A 131 5.48 -3.88 5.81
CA TYR A 131 5.57 -3.07 7.01
C TYR A 131 4.72 -1.81 6.91
N LEU A 132 4.32 -1.28 8.05
CA LEU A 132 3.47 -0.10 8.16
C LEU A 132 4.29 1.11 8.61
N GLY A 133 4.72 1.93 7.64
CA GLY A 133 5.53 3.12 7.88
C GLY A 133 7.02 2.85 7.88
N THR A 134 7.58 2.22 8.91
CA THR A 134 9.00 1.87 9.00
C THR A 134 9.19 0.37 9.14
N ARG A 135 10.37 -0.15 8.75
CA ARG A 135 10.66 -1.60 8.68
C ARG A 135 10.49 -2.34 10.00
N GLU A 136 10.59 -1.66 11.13
CA GLU A 136 10.40 -2.23 12.46
C GLU A 136 8.94 -2.55 12.78
N PHE A 137 7.99 -1.99 12.02
CA PHE A 137 6.56 -2.29 12.15
C PHE A 137 6.13 -3.25 11.04
N SER A 138 6.66 -4.46 11.08
CA SER A 138 6.22 -5.52 10.18
C SER A 138 4.73 -5.81 10.37
N CYS A 139 4.05 -6.19 9.30
CA CYS A 139 2.65 -6.61 9.35
C CYS A 139 2.47 -7.99 8.73
N GLU A 140 1.47 -8.70 9.21
CA GLU A 140 0.96 -9.94 8.61
C GLU A 140 -0.17 -9.63 7.65
N PHE A 141 -0.52 -10.58 6.80
CA PHE A 141 -1.59 -10.44 5.81
C PHE A 141 -2.31 -11.77 5.60
N PHE A 142 -3.62 -11.68 5.47
CA PHE A 142 -4.51 -12.83 5.40
C PHE A 142 -5.60 -12.62 4.33
N PRO A 143 -6.21 -13.69 3.81
CA PRO A 143 -7.46 -13.58 3.06
C PRO A 143 -8.56 -13.00 3.96
N VAL A 144 -9.38 -12.10 3.44
CA VAL A 144 -10.53 -11.54 4.15
C VAL A 144 -11.59 -12.62 4.35
N THR A 145 -12.17 -12.64 5.55
CA THR A 145 -13.33 -13.46 5.90
C THR A 145 -14.60 -12.62 6.01
N GLN A 146 -15.77 -13.27 6.06
CA GLN A 146 -17.03 -12.56 6.30
C GLN A 146 -17.05 -11.89 7.68
N GLU A 147 -16.46 -12.52 8.68
CA GLU A 147 -16.34 -11.98 10.04
C GLU A 147 -15.57 -10.67 10.08
N ASP A 148 -14.54 -10.52 9.25
CA ASP A 148 -13.74 -9.29 9.15
C ASP A 148 -14.56 -8.14 8.57
N GLU A 149 -15.39 -8.41 7.56
CA GLU A 149 -16.30 -7.41 7.01
C GLU A 149 -17.38 -7.01 8.02
N ASP A 150 -17.91 -7.94 8.78
CA ASP A 150 -18.90 -7.67 9.82
C ASP A 150 -18.31 -6.82 10.94
N ARG A 151 -17.08 -7.10 11.39
CA ARG A 151 -16.34 -6.26 12.35
C ARG A 151 -16.15 -4.82 11.87
N ALA A 152 -15.82 -4.63 10.59
CA ALA A 152 -15.69 -3.29 10.02
C ALA A 152 -16.99 -2.51 10.04
N ASN A 153 -18.11 -3.17 9.76
CA ASN A 153 -19.44 -2.58 9.78
C ASN A 153 -19.91 -2.24 11.21
N GLU A 154 -19.62 -3.09 12.19
CA GLU A 154 -19.95 -2.85 13.60
C GLU A 154 -19.18 -1.66 14.17
N LEU A 155 -17.92 -1.46 13.79
CA LEU A 155 -17.07 -0.40 14.29
C LEU A 155 -17.57 1.00 13.91
N ASN A 156 -18.16 1.14 12.73
CA ASN A 156 -18.88 2.33 12.22
C ASN A 156 -18.22 3.69 12.53
N LEU A 157 -16.93 3.80 12.31
CA LEU A 157 -16.16 5.04 12.54
C LEU A 157 -16.41 6.05 11.42
N THR A 158 -16.64 7.31 11.82
CA THR A 158 -16.76 8.43 10.87
C THR A 158 -15.96 9.62 11.42
N TYR A 159 -14.95 10.07 10.64
CA TYR A 159 -14.14 11.23 11.01
C TYR A 159 -13.42 11.83 9.79
N PRO A 160 -13.20 13.16 9.79
CA PRO A 160 -12.42 13.82 8.77
C PRO A 160 -10.92 13.56 9.00
N ILE A 161 -10.19 13.33 7.92
CA ILE A 161 -8.72 13.23 7.92
C ILE A 161 -8.11 14.54 7.41
N GLY A 162 -8.76 15.18 6.43
CA GLY A 162 -8.24 16.34 5.72
C GLY A 162 -7.30 15.94 4.58
N SER A 163 -6.21 16.68 4.40
CA SER A 163 -5.24 16.38 3.34
C SER A 163 -4.42 15.14 3.67
N MET A 164 -4.45 14.13 2.79
CA MET A 164 -3.72 12.87 2.93
C MET A 164 -2.91 12.57 1.67
N LEU A 165 -1.70 12.05 1.83
CA LEU A 165 -0.91 11.54 0.71
C LEU A 165 -1.66 10.37 0.06
N PHE A 166 -2.03 10.55 -1.21
CA PHE A 166 -2.65 9.51 -2.00
C PHE A 166 -1.58 8.59 -2.60
N ASP A 167 -0.64 9.17 -3.36
CA ASP A 167 0.47 8.43 -3.95
C ASP A 167 1.65 9.36 -4.29
N ILE A 168 2.76 8.77 -4.71
CA ILE A 168 3.92 9.49 -5.21
C ILE A 168 4.13 9.07 -6.66
N TRP A 169 4.05 10.04 -7.55
CA TRP A 169 4.35 9.84 -8.95
C TRP A 169 5.85 10.02 -9.21
N TYR A 170 6.39 9.20 -10.11
CA TYR A 170 7.78 9.26 -10.57
C TYR A 170 7.80 9.48 -12.06
N ASP A 171 8.56 10.46 -12.54
CA ASP A 171 8.81 10.66 -13.95
C ASP A 171 9.99 9.81 -14.45
N ARG A 172 10.30 9.91 -15.76
CA ARG A 172 11.41 9.17 -16.36
C ARG A 172 12.78 9.62 -15.86
N ASP A 173 12.89 10.85 -15.38
CA ASP A 173 14.10 11.46 -14.86
C ASP A 173 14.23 11.28 -13.35
N HIS A 174 13.41 10.40 -12.77
CA HIS A 174 13.32 10.09 -11.33
C HIS A 174 12.87 11.28 -10.44
N ASN A 175 12.30 12.35 -11.03
CA ASN A 175 11.66 13.36 -10.22
C ASN A 175 10.37 12.81 -9.61
N THR A 176 10.09 13.26 -8.39
CA THR A 176 8.93 12.80 -7.63
C THR A 176 7.91 13.92 -7.47
N LYS A 177 6.64 13.59 -7.67
CA LYS A 177 5.52 14.51 -7.42
C LYS A 177 4.49 13.82 -6.53
N PRO A 178 4.29 14.32 -5.30
CA PRO A 178 3.25 13.77 -4.42
C PRO A 178 1.86 14.17 -4.93
N ILE A 179 0.94 13.23 -4.91
CA ILE A 179 -0.48 13.43 -5.21
C ILE A 179 -1.22 13.35 -3.87
N TYR A 180 -2.04 14.35 -3.57
CA TYR A 180 -2.78 14.44 -2.31
C TYR A 180 -4.28 14.31 -2.54
N MET A 181 -4.94 13.63 -1.62
CA MET A 181 -6.37 13.63 -1.43
C MET A 181 -6.70 14.79 -0.47
N GLN A 182 -7.40 15.83 -0.92
CA GLN A 182 -7.54 17.09 -0.17
C GLN A 182 -8.55 16.98 0.98
N GLU A 183 -9.65 16.28 0.77
CA GLU A 183 -10.75 16.17 1.72
C GLU A 183 -11.02 14.70 2.08
N ALA A 184 -9.97 14.02 2.54
CA ALA A 184 -10.11 12.62 2.93
C ALA A 184 -11.03 12.50 4.17
N VAL A 185 -12.01 11.63 4.06
CA VAL A 185 -12.98 11.34 5.14
C VAL A 185 -13.10 9.82 5.25
N VAL A 186 -13.05 9.32 6.46
CA VAL A 186 -13.50 7.96 6.77
C VAL A 186 -14.99 8.02 7.05
N GLN A 187 -15.76 7.21 6.35
CA GLN A 187 -17.21 7.04 6.55
C GLN A 187 -17.51 5.56 6.75
N ASN A 188 -18.25 5.22 7.79
CA ASN A 188 -18.59 3.84 8.13
C ASN A 188 -17.33 2.94 8.15
N SER A 189 -16.30 3.37 8.87
CA SER A 189 -14.98 2.71 8.95
C SER A 189 -14.24 2.55 7.62
N THR A 190 -14.66 3.21 6.55
CA THR A 190 -14.10 3.04 5.19
C THR A 190 -13.56 4.37 4.66
N LEU A 191 -12.32 4.37 4.21
CA LEU A 191 -11.73 5.41 3.37
C LEU A 191 -11.89 5.00 1.91
N ILE A 192 -12.65 5.77 1.13
CA ILE A 192 -12.81 5.57 -0.31
C ILE A 192 -11.74 6.36 -1.05
N CYS A 193 -11.05 5.71 -1.99
CA CYS A 193 -10.06 6.32 -2.86
C CYS A 193 -10.74 6.85 -4.12
N PRO A 194 -10.71 8.17 -4.39
CA PRO A 194 -11.37 8.76 -5.55
C PRO A 194 -10.85 8.19 -6.89
N SER A 195 -11.77 7.88 -7.81
CA SER A 195 -11.44 7.34 -9.13
C SER A 195 -10.61 8.32 -9.97
N GLU A 196 -10.89 9.64 -9.84
CA GLU A 196 -10.16 10.67 -10.57
C GLU A 196 -8.66 10.70 -10.21
N LEU A 197 -8.31 10.49 -8.93
CA LEU A 197 -6.91 10.41 -8.49
C LEU A 197 -6.24 9.13 -8.99
N ASN A 198 -6.97 8.02 -9.03
CA ASN A 198 -6.49 6.78 -9.62
C ASN A 198 -6.22 6.95 -11.12
N GLU A 199 -7.12 7.59 -11.87
CA GLU A 199 -6.95 7.89 -13.29
C GLU A 199 -5.78 8.86 -13.52
N GLN A 200 -5.63 9.88 -12.68
CA GLN A 200 -4.49 10.79 -12.74
C GLN A 200 -3.17 10.03 -12.54
N MET A 201 -3.10 9.13 -11.58
CA MET A 201 -1.92 8.29 -11.33
C MET A 201 -1.60 7.40 -12.53
N LEU A 202 -2.61 6.73 -13.11
CA LEU A 202 -2.45 5.85 -14.27
C LEU A 202 -2.05 6.61 -15.53
N SER A 203 -2.58 7.81 -15.75
CA SER A 203 -2.26 8.63 -16.92
C SER A 203 -0.83 9.16 -16.93
N THR A 204 -0.24 9.32 -15.75
CA THR A 204 1.12 9.84 -15.56
C THR A 204 2.15 8.74 -15.38
N SER A 205 1.74 7.50 -15.10
CA SER A 205 2.64 6.36 -14.93
C SER A 205 3.27 5.93 -16.27
N HIS A 206 4.38 5.17 -16.21
CA HIS A 206 5.03 4.58 -17.40
C HIS A 206 4.13 3.63 -18.19
N LEU A 207 3.00 3.24 -17.62
CA LEU A 207 1.96 2.42 -18.24
C LEU A 207 1.05 3.20 -19.19
N ARG A 208 1.49 4.36 -19.68
CA ARG A 208 0.76 5.23 -20.64
C ARG A 208 -0.07 4.44 -21.65
N ALA A 209 -1.27 4.06 -21.24
CA ALA A 209 -2.26 3.59 -22.20
C ALA A 209 -3.59 4.23 -21.83
N LYS A 210 -4.18 4.90 -22.81
CA LYS A 210 -5.50 5.51 -22.70
C LYS A 210 -6.62 4.47 -22.50
N GLN A 211 -6.29 3.19 -22.63
CA GLN A 211 -7.21 2.06 -22.49
C GLN A 211 -6.51 0.93 -21.72
N GLY A 212 -7.17 0.40 -20.71
CA GLY A 212 -6.71 -0.71 -19.89
C GLY A 212 -7.88 -1.41 -19.22
N GLU A 213 -7.66 -2.61 -18.79
CA GLU A 213 -8.65 -3.44 -18.12
C GLU A 213 -8.47 -3.42 -16.61
N PHE A 214 -9.59 -3.34 -15.88
CA PHE A 214 -9.65 -3.53 -14.44
C PHE A 214 -10.25 -4.89 -14.14
N VAL A 215 -9.65 -5.61 -13.21
CA VAL A 215 -10.25 -6.82 -12.64
C VAL A 215 -11.06 -6.46 -11.40
N ASN A 216 -12.09 -7.24 -11.16
CA ASN A 216 -12.89 -7.18 -9.94
C ASN A 216 -12.02 -7.08 -8.69
N SER A 217 -12.47 -6.27 -7.75
CA SER A 217 -11.81 -5.97 -6.48
C SER A 217 -11.27 -7.22 -5.81
N ILE A 218 -10.04 -7.13 -5.31
CA ILE A 218 -9.43 -8.13 -4.46
C ILE A 218 -9.46 -7.57 -3.05
N LEU A 219 -10.13 -8.28 -2.14
CA LEU A 219 -10.21 -7.95 -0.72
C LEU A 219 -9.17 -8.78 0.03
N PHE A 220 -8.45 -8.15 0.95
CA PHE A 220 -7.53 -8.83 1.85
C PHE A 220 -7.29 -7.98 3.10
N GLU A 221 -6.99 -8.67 4.20
CA GLU A 221 -6.77 -8.11 5.52
C GLU A 221 -5.29 -7.96 5.83
N PHE A 222 -4.96 -6.95 6.62
CA PHE A 222 -3.65 -6.74 7.22
C PHE A 222 -3.78 -6.43 8.69
N SER A 223 -3.02 -7.14 9.51
CA SER A 223 -2.87 -6.86 10.93
C SER A 223 -1.40 -6.70 11.30
N LYS A 224 -1.14 -6.01 12.39
CA LYS A 224 0.19 -5.96 12.99
C LYS A 224 0.45 -7.28 13.68
N LYS A 225 1.66 -7.84 13.49
CA LYS A 225 2.11 -8.99 14.26
C LYS A 225 2.15 -8.61 15.74
N GLU A 226 1.47 -9.37 16.59
CA GLU A 226 1.63 -9.26 18.04
C GLU A 226 2.93 -10.00 18.42
N ASP A 227 3.89 -9.25 18.95
CA ASP A 227 5.07 -9.80 19.64
C ASP A 227 4.78 -9.92 21.14
#